data_b0968c87d5db0032c386204f43e01820
#
_entry.id   b0968c87d5db0032c386204f43e01820
#
_cell.length_a   1.000
_cell.length_b   1.000
_cell.length_c   1.000
_cell.angle_alpha   90.00
_cell.angle_beta   90.00
_cell.angle_gamma   90.00
#
_symmetry.space_group_name_H-M   'P 1'
#
loop_
_entity.id
_entity.type
_entity.pdbx_description
1 polymer ?
#
loop_
_entity_poly.entity_id
_entity_poly.type
_entity_poly.pdbx_seq_one_letter_code
_entity_poly.pdbx_strand_id
1 'polypeptide(L)'
;MAQTNYYLGKTTNSAGESEISLRLYVSRDIRIRVGSGIWIDRKRWGKKNDINIPLIQGVEREVLLDKRSKLKVLTDFLENIINTNENKSAIDRSFIEKQIKKFHKPTRKAAEQADDSFFGIMEKYLATHKLSESRRKNFKVIIRSIRRFELYKRKSTRGYKITFTNLTPETLREIEYYLRNEKEAFLKYPDIYDQIPYSIKETNKTPTRKRPPILDEEGNEVPKGMPKSRGQNSVADMLNRFRSFIIWTNDNGYTANNPFKKFAIGDIVYGTPIYISNEERKRLYETDMSDNPVLATQRDIFIFQCLIGCRVSDLIKMTHKNIIDNSIEYIPRKTKEERPITVRVPLNQTALEIIERYNDPARVALFPFYTEQKYNVKIKEAFKRAGLDRMVTTINQKTREEEQKPLYEVASSHMARRTFIGNIYKKVKDPNLVGALSGHKEGSKAFGRYRTIDDDMKKELINLLDD
;
A
#
# COMPACT_ATOMS: atom_id res chain seq x y z
N MET A 1 14.19 -24.61 29.07
CA MET A 1 12.93 -24.03 28.66
C MET A 1 11.85 -24.48 29.64
N ALA A 2 10.95 -23.56 30.04
CA ALA A 2 9.82 -23.89 30.88
C ALA A 2 8.89 -24.84 30.10
N GLN A 3 8.29 -25.80 30.81
CA GLN A 3 7.31 -26.72 30.27
C GLN A 3 6.05 -26.70 31.12
N THR A 4 4.88 -26.85 30.50
CA THR A 4 3.59 -26.85 31.20
C THR A 4 2.81 -28.13 30.90
N ASN A 5 2.34 -28.77 31.93
CA ASN A 5 1.42 -29.91 31.87
C ASN A 5 0.04 -29.51 32.40
N TYR A 6 -1.02 -30.06 31.82
CA TYR A 6 -2.41 -29.81 32.19
C TYR A 6 -2.98 -30.96 33.04
N TYR A 7 -3.81 -30.61 34.00
CA TYR A 7 -4.52 -31.55 34.86
C TYR A 7 -5.94 -31.03 35.14
N LEU A 8 -6.90 -31.89 35.25
CA LEU A 8 -8.24 -31.51 35.67
C LEU A 8 -8.32 -31.37 37.19
N GLY A 9 -8.83 -30.27 37.69
CA GLY A 9 -9.06 -30.06 39.11
C GLY A 9 -10.13 -31.00 39.70
N LYS A 10 -10.04 -31.22 41.02
CA LYS A 10 -11.01 -32.05 41.70
C LYS A 10 -12.28 -31.29 42.07
N THR A 11 -12.20 -29.99 42.32
CA THR A 11 -13.29 -29.09 42.67
C THR A 11 -14.11 -28.69 41.45
N THR A 12 -15.41 -28.54 41.62
CA THR A 12 -16.35 -28.10 40.60
C THR A 12 -16.93 -26.73 40.95
N ASN A 13 -17.23 -25.92 39.92
CA ASN A 13 -18.00 -24.67 40.09
C ASN A 13 -19.52 -24.96 40.21
N SER A 14 -20.33 -23.89 40.36
CA SER A 14 -21.79 -23.99 40.41
C SER A 14 -22.44 -24.57 39.14
N ALA A 15 -21.75 -24.56 38.00
CA ALA A 15 -22.21 -25.14 36.76
C ALA A 15 -21.74 -26.62 36.57
N GLY A 16 -21.08 -27.22 37.58
CA GLY A 16 -20.58 -28.59 37.51
C GLY A 16 -19.29 -28.78 36.70
N GLU A 17 -18.69 -27.68 36.24
CA GLU A 17 -17.41 -27.73 35.50
C GLU A 17 -16.21 -27.78 36.44
N SER A 18 -15.14 -28.49 36.05
CA SER A 18 -13.89 -28.55 36.78
C SER A 18 -12.84 -27.62 36.18
N GLU A 19 -12.05 -26.98 37.04
CA GLU A 19 -10.99 -26.09 36.61
C GLU A 19 -9.79 -26.86 36.04
N ILE A 20 -9.23 -26.42 34.91
CA ILE A 20 -7.99 -26.93 34.39
C ILE A 20 -6.82 -26.33 35.20
N SER A 21 -6.02 -27.21 35.80
CA SER A 21 -4.81 -26.82 36.55
C SER A 21 -3.57 -26.94 35.68
N LEU A 22 -2.67 -25.99 35.79
CA LEU A 22 -1.36 -25.97 35.17
C LEU A 22 -0.27 -26.46 36.13
N ARG A 23 0.61 -27.32 35.67
CA ARG A 23 1.87 -27.64 36.35
C ARG A 23 3.00 -27.07 35.53
N LEU A 24 3.62 -26.01 36.02
CA LEU A 24 4.70 -25.27 35.39
C LEU A 24 6.04 -25.76 35.94
N TYR A 25 6.96 -26.11 35.05
CA TYR A 25 8.33 -26.47 35.37
C TYR A 25 9.20 -25.23 35.15
N VAL A 26 9.52 -24.51 36.23
CA VAL A 26 10.32 -23.29 36.20
C VAL A 26 11.80 -23.58 36.09
N SER A 27 12.27 -24.61 36.85
CA SER A 27 13.63 -25.17 36.82
C SER A 27 13.58 -26.66 37.15
N ARG A 28 14.74 -27.31 37.29
CA ARG A 28 14.81 -28.72 37.72
C ARG A 28 14.15 -28.95 39.08
N ASP A 29 14.27 -27.96 39.98
CA ASP A 29 13.85 -28.07 41.38
C ASP A 29 12.54 -27.34 41.67
N ILE A 30 12.14 -26.37 40.80
CA ILE A 30 10.96 -25.55 41.05
C ILE A 30 9.81 -26.00 40.15
N ARG A 31 8.77 -26.53 40.79
CA ARG A 31 7.53 -26.97 40.14
C ARG A 31 6.34 -26.28 40.80
N ILE A 32 5.54 -25.55 40.01
CA ILE A 32 4.41 -24.78 40.53
C ILE A 32 3.11 -25.33 39.96
N ARG A 33 2.12 -25.57 40.82
CA ARG A 33 0.79 -25.97 40.43
C ARG A 33 -0.20 -24.85 40.74
N VAL A 34 -0.96 -24.40 39.73
CA VAL A 34 -1.94 -23.32 39.82
C VAL A 34 -3.18 -23.62 39.00
N GLY A 35 -4.33 -23.04 39.34
CA GLY A 35 -5.52 -23.05 38.50
C GLY A 35 -5.36 -22.11 37.29
N SER A 36 -5.87 -22.50 36.14
CA SER A 36 -5.80 -21.69 34.94
C SER A 36 -6.88 -20.60 34.86
N GLY A 37 -7.93 -20.67 35.67
CA GLY A 37 -9.15 -19.89 35.55
C GLY A 37 -10.05 -20.32 34.38
N ILE A 38 -9.72 -21.42 33.69
CA ILE A 38 -10.53 -22.00 32.61
C ILE A 38 -11.23 -23.25 33.11
N TRP A 39 -12.54 -23.28 32.96
CA TRP A 39 -13.42 -24.32 33.48
C TRP A 39 -13.99 -25.14 32.33
N ILE A 40 -14.15 -26.47 32.54
CA ILE A 40 -14.61 -27.41 31.52
C ILE A 40 -15.46 -28.51 32.14
N ASP A 41 -16.45 -29.02 31.42
CA ASP A 41 -17.15 -30.25 31.81
C ASP A 41 -16.16 -31.42 31.83
N ARG A 42 -16.16 -32.17 32.94
CA ARG A 42 -15.28 -33.33 33.17
C ARG A 42 -15.38 -34.37 32.06
N LYS A 43 -16.53 -34.52 31.43
CA LYS A 43 -16.76 -35.44 30.29
C LYS A 43 -15.97 -35.02 29.04
N ARG A 44 -15.59 -33.76 28.94
CA ARG A 44 -14.81 -33.18 27.82
C ARG A 44 -13.31 -33.16 28.08
N TRP A 45 -12.84 -33.80 29.18
CA TRP A 45 -11.42 -33.94 29.44
C TRP A 45 -10.91 -35.28 28.91
N GLY A 46 -9.95 -35.26 27.99
CA GLY A 46 -9.40 -36.44 27.33
C GLY A 46 -8.31 -37.14 28.12
N LYS A 47 -8.08 -38.43 27.82
CA LYS A 47 -7.02 -39.26 28.44
C LYS A 47 -5.59 -38.71 28.22
N LYS A 48 -5.38 -37.86 27.22
CA LYS A 48 -4.09 -37.19 26.92
C LYS A 48 -3.89 -35.89 27.69
N ASN A 49 -4.68 -35.61 28.72
CA ASN A 49 -4.66 -34.35 29.47
C ASN A 49 -4.88 -33.12 28.57
N ASP A 50 -5.83 -33.21 27.66
CA ASP A 50 -6.25 -32.16 26.76
C ASP A 50 -7.76 -32.13 26.63
N ILE A 51 -8.30 -31.01 26.11
CA ILE A 51 -9.73 -30.84 25.85
C ILE A 51 -10.17 -31.71 24.69
N ASN A 52 -11.11 -32.60 24.92
CA ASN A 52 -11.71 -33.47 23.91
C ASN A 52 -12.76 -32.70 23.12
N ILE A 53 -12.46 -32.44 21.83
CA ILE A 53 -13.31 -31.65 20.94
C ILE A 53 -14.21 -32.57 20.12
N PRO A 54 -15.55 -32.40 20.14
CA PRO A 54 -16.45 -33.21 19.33
C PRO A 54 -16.16 -33.05 17.82
N LEU A 55 -16.35 -34.15 17.06
CA LEU A 55 -16.21 -34.11 15.60
C LEU A 55 -17.36 -33.39 14.91
N ILE A 56 -18.57 -33.44 15.49
CA ILE A 56 -19.77 -32.78 14.94
C ILE A 56 -19.67 -31.28 15.15
N GLN A 57 -19.95 -30.49 14.09
CA GLN A 57 -20.00 -29.05 14.17
C GLN A 57 -21.19 -28.58 14.99
N GLY A 58 -20.99 -27.55 15.83
CA GLY A 58 -22.03 -26.98 16.67
C GLY A 58 -21.46 -26.01 17.71
N VAL A 59 -22.34 -25.30 18.41
CA VAL A 59 -21.96 -24.26 19.40
C VAL A 59 -21.01 -24.82 20.47
N GLU A 60 -21.25 -26.05 20.94
CA GLU A 60 -20.41 -26.70 21.94
C GLU A 60 -18.96 -26.89 21.45
N ARG A 61 -18.80 -27.31 20.19
CA ARG A 61 -17.49 -27.45 19.57
C ARG A 61 -16.73 -26.13 19.52
N GLU A 62 -17.40 -25.03 19.14
CA GLU A 62 -16.80 -23.70 19.07
C GLU A 62 -16.36 -23.21 20.44
N VAL A 63 -17.20 -23.40 21.47
CA VAL A 63 -16.86 -23.04 22.85
C VAL A 63 -15.64 -23.82 23.36
N LEU A 64 -15.55 -25.10 23.05
CA LEU A 64 -14.43 -25.94 23.48
C LEU A 64 -13.14 -25.58 22.72
N LEU A 65 -13.24 -25.22 21.44
CA LEU A 65 -12.11 -24.71 20.65
C LEU A 65 -11.59 -23.39 21.20
N ASP A 66 -12.49 -22.47 21.58
CA ASP A 66 -12.15 -21.19 22.22
C ASP A 66 -11.44 -21.44 23.57
N LYS A 67 -12.00 -22.32 24.43
CA LYS A 67 -11.37 -22.69 25.72
C LYS A 67 -9.98 -23.29 25.51
N ARG A 68 -9.81 -24.16 24.51
CA ARG A 68 -8.51 -24.77 24.16
C ARG A 68 -7.50 -23.73 23.66
N SER A 69 -7.94 -22.80 22.80
CA SER A 69 -7.13 -21.70 22.31
C SER A 69 -6.68 -20.78 23.45
N LYS A 70 -7.60 -20.40 24.34
CA LYS A 70 -7.30 -19.57 25.53
C LYS A 70 -6.31 -20.24 26.46
N LEU A 71 -6.44 -21.56 26.65
CA LEU A 71 -5.51 -22.33 27.48
C LEU A 71 -4.11 -22.31 26.90
N LYS A 72 -3.98 -22.47 25.59
CA LYS A 72 -2.70 -22.43 24.89
C LYS A 72 -2.07 -21.01 24.98
N VAL A 73 -2.82 -19.96 24.71
CA VAL A 73 -2.32 -18.56 24.80
C VAL A 73 -1.87 -18.23 26.21
N LEU A 74 -2.62 -18.68 27.24
CA LEU A 74 -2.21 -18.52 28.65
C LEU A 74 -0.90 -19.24 28.94
N THR A 75 -0.75 -20.44 28.41
CA THR A 75 0.47 -21.25 28.63
C THR A 75 1.68 -20.58 27.98
N ASP A 76 1.57 -20.19 26.70
CA ASP A 76 2.62 -19.50 25.97
C ASP A 76 3.03 -18.18 26.67
N PHE A 77 2.05 -17.45 27.21
CA PHE A 77 2.28 -16.25 28.00
C PHE A 77 3.08 -16.55 29.29
N LEU A 78 2.71 -17.57 30.05
CA LEU A 78 3.39 -17.93 31.28
C LEU A 78 4.80 -18.48 31.03
N GLU A 79 4.96 -19.35 30.03
CA GLU A 79 6.27 -19.88 29.64
C GLU A 79 7.23 -18.79 29.18
N ASN A 80 6.72 -17.80 28.42
CA ASN A 80 7.52 -16.64 28.03
C ASN A 80 8.00 -15.83 29.25
N ILE A 81 7.11 -15.54 30.20
CA ILE A 81 7.49 -14.83 31.45
C ILE A 81 8.51 -15.61 32.23
N ILE A 82 8.34 -16.94 32.37
CA ILE A 82 9.28 -17.79 33.06
C ILE A 82 10.63 -17.81 32.34
N ASN A 83 10.64 -17.92 31.00
CA ASN A 83 11.89 -18.00 30.24
C ASN A 83 12.68 -16.69 30.22
N THR A 84 12.00 -15.56 30.18
CA THR A 84 12.59 -14.21 30.14
C THR A 84 13.02 -13.68 31.52
N ASN A 85 12.54 -14.30 32.61
CA ASN A 85 12.93 -13.88 33.97
C ASN A 85 14.32 -14.42 34.33
N GLU A 86 15.26 -13.55 34.62
CA GLU A 86 16.63 -13.91 35.00
C GLU A 86 16.70 -14.59 36.37
N ASN A 87 15.83 -14.18 37.31
CA ASN A 87 15.80 -14.76 38.67
C ASN A 87 14.67 -15.82 38.79
N LYS A 88 14.98 -17.06 38.50
CA LYS A 88 14.05 -18.19 38.61
C LYS A 88 13.56 -18.44 40.04
N SER A 89 14.40 -18.15 41.05
CA SER A 89 14.05 -18.37 42.45
C SER A 89 12.98 -17.43 42.99
N ALA A 90 12.77 -16.28 42.32
CA ALA A 90 11.72 -15.34 42.65
C ALA A 90 10.35 -15.72 42.08
N ILE A 91 10.28 -16.78 41.26
CA ILE A 91 9.04 -17.25 40.67
C ILE A 91 8.40 -18.27 41.61
N ASP A 92 7.46 -17.80 42.42
CA ASP A 92 6.66 -18.62 43.30
C ASP A 92 5.20 -18.77 42.79
N ARG A 93 4.41 -19.52 43.54
CA ARG A 93 3.00 -19.73 43.23
C ARG A 93 2.23 -18.42 43.19
N SER A 94 2.47 -17.52 44.12
CA SER A 94 1.80 -16.21 44.23
C SER A 94 2.10 -15.34 43.01
N PHE A 95 3.34 -15.35 42.55
CA PHE A 95 3.77 -14.66 41.33
C PHE A 95 2.96 -15.15 40.11
N ILE A 96 2.89 -16.47 39.90
CA ILE A 96 2.18 -17.06 38.77
C ILE A 96 0.67 -16.79 38.87
N GLU A 97 0.04 -16.94 40.03
CA GLU A 97 -1.39 -16.61 40.23
C GLU A 97 -1.67 -15.14 39.91
N LYS A 98 -0.76 -14.25 40.24
CA LYS A 98 -0.86 -12.83 39.92
C LYS A 98 -0.77 -12.56 38.40
N GLN A 99 0.06 -13.32 37.67
CA GLN A 99 0.12 -13.24 36.22
C GLN A 99 -1.13 -13.80 35.56
N ILE A 100 -1.68 -14.92 36.06
CA ILE A 100 -2.95 -15.49 35.58
C ILE A 100 -4.11 -14.52 35.81
N LYS A 101 -4.18 -13.89 37.00
CA LYS A 101 -5.18 -12.83 37.26
C LYS A 101 -5.04 -11.65 36.30
N LYS A 102 -3.81 -11.21 35.98
CA LYS A 102 -3.56 -10.17 34.98
C LYS A 102 -3.98 -10.60 33.57
N PHE A 103 -3.78 -11.86 33.22
CA PHE A 103 -4.20 -12.39 31.94
C PHE A 103 -5.73 -12.38 31.78
N HIS A 104 -6.48 -12.83 32.81
CA HIS A 104 -7.94 -12.87 32.77
C HIS A 104 -8.61 -11.52 33.06
N LYS A 105 -7.97 -10.65 33.83
CA LYS A 105 -8.43 -9.30 34.15
C LYS A 105 -7.24 -8.35 34.02
N PRO A 106 -6.89 -7.90 32.81
CA PRO A 106 -5.84 -6.91 32.64
C PRO A 106 -6.21 -5.66 33.43
N THR A 107 -5.28 -5.19 34.26
CA THR A 107 -5.48 -3.96 35.03
C THR A 107 -5.75 -2.79 34.07
N ARG A 108 -6.61 -1.85 34.49
CA ARG A 108 -7.05 -0.69 33.67
C ARG A 108 -5.87 0.03 32.96
N LYS A 109 -4.68 0.10 33.59
CA LYS A 109 -3.46 0.67 32.98
C LYS A 109 -2.88 -0.15 31.83
N ALA A 110 -3.05 -1.48 31.78
CA ALA A 110 -2.65 -2.31 30.65
C ALA A 110 -3.72 -2.30 29.54
N ALA A 111 -4.99 -2.08 29.91
CA ALA A 111 -6.09 -1.87 28.97
C ALA A 111 -6.03 -0.46 28.31
N GLU A 112 -5.43 0.52 28.97
CA GLU A 112 -5.18 1.86 28.39
C GLU A 112 -4.01 1.87 27.41
N GLN A 113 -3.15 0.85 27.39
CA GLN A 113 -1.99 0.74 26.48
C GLN A 113 -2.24 -0.10 25.23
N ALA A 114 -3.31 -0.89 25.15
CA ALA A 114 -3.71 -1.63 23.95
C ALA A 114 -5.17 -1.29 23.65
N ASP A 115 -5.38 -0.31 22.77
CA ASP A 115 -6.69 -0.06 22.17
C ASP A 115 -6.96 -1.22 21.19
N ASP A 116 -7.67 -2.27 21.70
CA ASP A 116 -8.10 -3.42 20.90
C ASP A 116 -9.36 -3.12 20.08
N SER A 117 -9.76 -1.84 19.98
CA SER A 117 -10.77 -1.42 19.02
C SER A 117 -10.27 -1.66 17.59
N PHE A 118 -11.21 -1.74 16.67
CA PHE A 118 -10.89 -1.91 15.25
C PHE A 118 -9.84 -0.89 14.77
N PHE A 119 -9.98 0.37 15.15
CA PHE A 119 -9.02 1.43 14.79
C PHE A 119 -7.72 1.36 15.59
N GLY A 120 -7.75 0.93 16.85
CA GLY A 120 -6.56 0.68 17.64
C GLY A 120 -5.68 -0.40 17.00
N ILE A 121 -6.27 -1.48 16.52
CA ILE A 121 -5.56 -2.53 15.77
C ILE A 121 -5.02 -2.00 14.42
N MET A 122 -5.74 -1.10 13.72
CA MET A 122 -5.22 -0.44 12.52
C MET A 122 -3.96 0.42 12.81
N GLU A 123 -3.95 1.16 13.92
CA GLU A 123 -2.77 1.94 14.33
C GLU A 123 -1.62 1.01 14.76
N LYS A 124 -1.92 -0.09 15.44
CA LYS A 124 -0.93 -1.12 15.79
C LYS A 124 -0.30 -1.75 14.55
N TYR A 125 -1.09 -2.06 13.53
CA TYR A 125 -0.57 -2.50 12.22
C TYR A 125 0.42 -1.49 11.63
N LEU A 126 0.08 -0.21 11.66
CA LEU A 126 0.99 0.86 11.20
C LEU A 126 2.29 0.92 12.01
N ALA A 127 2.24 0.66 13.30
CA ALA A 127 3.39 0.73 14.18
C ALA A 127 4.33 -0.49 14.01
N THR A 128 3.76 -1.69 13.88
CA THR A 128 4.50 -2.96 13.97
C THR A 128 4.82 -3.57 12.61
N HIS A 129 3.95 -3.37 11.59
CA HIS A 129 4.16 -3.98 10.30
C HIS A 129 5.22 -3.23 9.48
N LYS A 130 6.15 -3.97 8.85
CA LYS A 130 7.23 -3.40 8.04
C LYS A 130 6.66 -2.80 6.75
N LEU A 131 6.36 -1.52 6.78
CA LEU A 131 5.83 -0.76 5.65
C LEU A 131 6.84 0.30 5.21
N SER A 132 7.00 0.48 3.90
CA SER A 132 7.70 1.66 3.38
C SER A 132 6.97 2.94 3.77
N GLU A 133 7.67 4.08 3.82
CA GLU A 133 7.09 5.38 4.17
C GLU A 133 5.86 5.72 3.31
N SER A 134 5.95 5.47 2.00
CA SER A 134 4.84 5.68 1.07
C SER A 134 3.63 4.80 1.38
N ARG A 135 3.86 3.51 1.67
CA ARG A 135 2.78 2.57 2.05
C ARG A 135 2.13 3.00 3.37
N ARG A 136 2.93 3.46 4.34
CA ARG A 136 2.45 3.98 5.62
C ARG A 136 1.56 5.23 5.44
N LYS A 137 1.98 6.20 4.63
CA LYS A 137 1.18 7.40 4.28
C LYS A 137 -0.15 7.00 3.63
N ASN A 138 -0.12 6.09 2.67
CA ASN A 138 -1.33 5.61 2.00
C ASN A 138 -2.28 4.86 2.96
N PHE A 139 -1.74 4.08 3.89
CA PHE A 139 -2.58 3.38 4.86
C PHE A 139 -3.25 4.34 5.85
N LYS A 140 -2.57 5.43 6.26
CA LYS A 140 -3.20 6.52 7.03
C LYS A 140 -4.40 7.15 6.30
N VAL A 141 -4.36 7.23 4.96
CA VAL A 141 -5.52 7.66 4.16
C VAL A 141 -6.67 6.68 4.30
N ILE A 142 -6.39 5.36 4.27
CA ILE A 142 -7.41 4.31 4.44
C ILE A 142 -8.05 4.43 5.82
N ILE A 143 -7.27 4.54 6.89
CA ILE A 143 -7.81 4.71 8.25
C ILE A 143 -8.78 5.89 8.31
N ARG A 144 -8.39 7.05 7.79
CA ARG A 144 -9.29 8.22 7.76
C ARG A 144 -10.55 7.98 6.95
N SER A 145 -10.45 7.30 5.81
CA SER A 145 -11.62 6.99 4.97
C SER A 145 -12.59 6.03 5.66
N ILE A 146 -12.08 5.00 6.35
CA ILE A 146 -12.92 4.07 7.12
C ILE A 146 -13.54 4.75 8.34
N ARG A 147 -12.82 5.64 9.02
CA ARG A 147 -13.40 6.46 10.12
C ARG A 147 -14.51 7.37 9.62
N ARG A 148 -14.37 8.00 8.45
CA ARG A 148 -15.44 8.82 7.85
C ARG A 148 -16.62 7.95 7.41
N PHE A 149 -16.38 6.76 6.87
CA PHE A 149 -17.44 5.79 6.59
C PHE A 149 -18.22 5.42 7.85
N GLU A 150 -17.56 5.18 8.97
CA GLU A 150 -18.24 4.93 10.25
C GLU A 150 -19.16 6.10 10.64
N LEU A 151 -18.69 7.34 10.54
CA LEU A 151 -19.50 8.53 10.81
C LEU A 151 -20.66 8.68 9.83
N TYR A 152 -20.44 8.36 8.55
CA TYR A 152 -21.47 8.33 7.52
C TYR A 152 -22.57 7.31 7.86
N LYS A 153 -22.21 6.12 8.28
CA LYS A 153 -23.17 5.09 8.72
C LYS A 153 -23.95 5.51 9.97
N ARG A 154 -23.34 6.29 10.86
CA ARG A 154 -24.05 6.84 12.04
C ARG A 154 -25.19 7.80 11.69
N LYS A 155 -25.20 8.39 10.49
CA LYS A 155 -26.31 9.24 10.02
C LYS A 155 -27.60 8.43 9.78
N SER A 156 -27.48 7.16 9.47
CA SER A 156 -28.61 6.23 9.28
C SER A 156 -28.81 5.24 10.41
N THR A 157 -27.72 4.88 11.13
CA THR A 157 -27.74 3.85 12.19
C THR A 157 -27.11 4.41 13.45
N ARG A 158 -27.94 4.79 14.42
CA ARG A 158 -27.49 5.39 15.68
C ARG A 158 -26.47 4.49 16.39
N GLY A 159 -25.34 5.07 16.78
CA GLY A 159 -24.29 4.36 17.53
C GLY A 159 -23.48 3.35 16.72
N TYR A 160 -23.60 3.33 15.38
CA TYR A 160 -22.81 2.43 14.54
C TYR A 160 -21.31 2.57 14.84
N LYS A 161 -20.65 1.43 15.06
CA LYS A 161 -19.20 1.30 15.19
C LYS A 161 -18.75 0.15 14.31
N ILE A 162 -17.70 0.36 13.54
CA ILE A 162 -17.09 -0.72 12.77
C ILE A 162 -16.30 -1.64 13.71
N THR A 163 -16.50 -2.94 13.56
CA THR A 163 -15.85 -3.99 14.34
C THR A 163 -15.44 -5.13 13.42
N PHE A 164 -14.56 -6.00 13.86
CA PHE A 164 -14.23 -7.20 13.07
C PHE A 164 -15.45 -8.12 12.88
N THR A 165 -16.39 -8.11 13.79
CA THR A 165 -17.59 -8.96 13.72
C THR A 165 -18.58 -8.47 12.66
N ASN A 166 -18.80 -7.15 12.55
CA ASN A 166 -19.74 -6.58 11.58
C ASN A 166 -19.11 -6.21 10.23
N LEU A 167 -17.82 -6.47 10.07
CA LEU A 167 -17.14 -6.34 8.80
C LEU A 167 -17.47 -7.55 7.91
N THR A 168 -18.62 -7.49 7.23
CA THR A 168 -19.11 -8.53 6.33
C THR A 168 -18.80 -8.19 4.87
N PRO A 169 -19.00 -9.10 3.91
CA PRO A 169 -18.92 -8.77 2.48
C PRO A 169 -19.86 -7.62 2.08
N GLU A 170 -21.04 -7.52 2.70
CA GLU A 170 -22.00 -6.44 2.49
C GLU A 170 -21.42 -5.11 2.98
N THR A 171 -20.83 -5.10 4.17
CA THR A 171 -20.12 -3.91 4.69
C THR A 171 -18.98 -3.47 3.77
N LEU A 172 -18.25 -4.41 3.15
CA LEU A 172 -17.22 -4.08 2.16
C LEU A 172 -17.81 -3.44 0.90
N ARG A 173 -18.99 -3.89 0.42
CA ARG A 173 -19.70 -3.25 -0.71
C ARG A 173 -20.13 -1.84 -0.35
N GLU A 174 -20.63 -1.62 0.87
CA GLU A 174 -20.99 -0.29 1.36
C GLU A 174 -19.75 0.63 1.46
N ILE A 175 -18.62 0.13 1.95
CA ILE A 175 -17.34 0.86 1.97
C ILE A 175 -16.91 1.21 0.55
N GLU A 176 -16.96 0.27 -0.39
CA GLU A 176 -16.63 0.53 -1.80
C GLU A 176 -17.53 1.61 -2.39
N TYR A 177 -18.84 1.51 -2.20
CA TYR A 177 -19.80 2.51 -2.64
C TYR A 177 -19.48 3.89 -2.04
N TYR A 178 -19.26 3.97 -0.73
CA TYR A 178 -18.88 5.20 -0.05
C TYR A 178 -17.59 5.80 -0.63
N LEU A 179 -16.55 4.99 -0.87
CA LEU A 179 -15.29 5.46 -1.44
C LEU A 179 -15.45 6.04 -2.85
N ARG A 180 -16.37 5.50 -3.65
CA ARG A 180 -16.68 6.01 -5.00
C ARG A 180 -17.43 7.34 -4.94
N ASN A 181 -18.38 7.44 -4.02
CA ASN A 181 -19.32 8.56 -3.89
C ASN A 181 -18.97 9.48 -2.70
N GLU A 182 -17.68 9.57 -2.33
CA GLU A 182 -17.26 10.38 -1.18
C GLU A 182 -17.49 11.88 -1.41
N LYS A 183 -17.54 12.33 -2.68
CA LYS A 183 -17.90 13.70 -3.04
C LYS A 183 -19.34 14.03 -2.65
N GLU A 184 -20.30 13.18 -2.97
CA GLU A 184 -21.71 13.33 -2.60
C GLU A 184 -21.91 13.26 -1.09
N ALA A 185 -21.17 12.34 -0.44
CA ALA A 185 -21.19 12.26 1.02
C ALA A 185 -20.69 13.55 1.70
N PHE A 186 -19.67 14.21 1.10
CA PHE A 186 -19.17 15.51 1.56
C PHE A 186 -20.23 16.60 1.43
N LEU A 187 -20.89 16.69 0.28
CA LEU A 187 -21.93 17.71 0.04
C LEU A 187 -23.13 17.52 0.98
N LYS A 188 -23.50 16.28 1.27
CA LYS A 188 -24.64 15.96 2.13
C LYS A 188 -24.34 16.07 3.63
N TYR A 189 -23.11 15.77 4.06
CA TYR A 189 -22.70 15.70 5.45
C TYR A 189 -21.31 16.33 5.66
N PRO A 190 -21.16 17.65 5.49
CA PRO A 190 -19.86 18.34 5.59
C PRO A 190 -19.24 18.20 6.99
N ASP A 191 -20.06 18.10 8.04
CA ASP A 191 -19.64 17.92 9.43
C ASP A 191 -18.75 16.69 9.67
N ILE A 192 -18.87 15.65 8.85
CA ILE A 192 -17.99 14.47 8.90
C ILE A 192 -16.55 14.87 8.54
N TYR A 193 -16.40 15.78 7.60
CA TYR A 193 -15.09 16.22 7.10
C TYR A 193 -14.48 17.34 7.95
N ASP A 194 -15.28 18.03 8.73
CA ASP A 194 -14.79 18.92 9.79
C ASP A 194 -14.16 18.11 10.92
N GLN A 195 -14.76 16.97 11.30
CA GLN A 195 -14.22 16.06 12.30
C GLN A 195 -13.00 15.28 11.78
N ILE A 196 -13.05 14.77 10.54
CA ILE A 196 -11.99 13.97 9.94
C ILE A 196 -11.67 14.50 8.54
N PRO A 197 -10.73 15.43 8.42
CA PRO A 197 -10.39 16.06 7.15
C PRO A 197 -9.99 15.05 6.07
N TYR A 198 -10.42 15.32 4.83
CA TYR A 198 -10.07 14.49 3.68
C TYR A 198 -8.54 14.44 3.46
N SER A 199 -7.88 15.59 3.54
CA SER A 199 -6.42 15.69 3.46
C SER A 199 -5.86 16.45 4.66
N ILE A 200 -4.80 15.90 5.25
CA ILE A 200 -4.02 16.59 6.29
C ILE A 200 -2.79 17.19 5.62
N LYS A 201 -2.62 18.51 5.75
CA LYS A 201 -1.36 19.15 5.36
C LYS A 201 -0.33 18.86 6.46
N GLU A 202 0.71 18.11 6.12
CA GLU A 202 1.82 17.79 7.05
C GLU A 202 2.76 19.00 7.29
N THR A 203 2.47 20.17 6.72
CA THR A 203 3.34 21.35 6.86
C THR A 203 2.66 22.43 7.68
N ASN A 204 3.26 22.78 8.83
CA ASN A 204 2.93 23.97 9.65
C ASN A 204 3.28 25.30 8.96
N LYS A 205 3.60 25.31 7.68
CA LYS A 205 3.91 26.55 6.94
C LYS A 205 2.61 27.18 6.46
N THR A 206 2.25 28.28 7.07
CA THR A 206 1.21 29.18 6.56
C THR A 206 1.54 29.54 5.11
N PRO A 207 0.63 29.33 4.14
CA PRO A 207 0.91 29.68 2.76
C PRO A 207 1.17 31.19 2.66
N THR A 208 2.34 31.58 2.20
CA THR A 208 2.72 32.98 1.98
C THR A 208 1.91 33.69 0.88
N ARG A 209 1.14 32.93 0.08
CA ARG A 209 0.23 33.46 -0.93
C ARG A 209 -1.12 32.76 -0.82
N LYS A 210 -2.22 33.52 -0.82
CA LYS A 210 -3.57 32.99 -1.03
C LYS A 210 -3.60 32.34 -2.42
N ARG A 211 -3.89 31.04 -2.47
CA ARG A 211 -4.11 30.38 -3.75
C ARG A 211 -5.47 30.81 -4.28
N PRO A 212 -5.61 31.04 -5.60
CA PRO A 212 -6.91 31.27 -6.18
C PRO A 212 -7.84 30.07 -5.89
N PRO A 213 -9.16 30.29 -5.80
CA PRO A 213 -10.12 29.24 -5.66
C PRO A 213 -9.99 28.23 -6.81
N ILE A 214 -10.24 26.97 -6.53
CA ILE A 214 -10.35 25.94 -7.57
C ILE A 214 -11.78 26.02 -8.08
N LEU A 215 -11.95 26.19 -9.38
CA LEU A 215 -13.26 26.18 -10.03
C LEU A 215 -13.52 24.78 -10.59
N ASP A 216 -14.79 24.37 -10.62
CA ASP A 216 -15.25 23.18 -11.34
C ASP A 216 -15.41 23.45 -12.86
N GLU A 217 -15.88 22.47 -13.62
CA GLU A 217 -16.09 22.57 -15.07
C GLU A 217 -17.18 23.59 -15.43
N GLU A 218 -18.05 23.95 -14.48
CA GLU A 218 -19.16 24.90 -14.61
C GLU A 218 -18.76 26.33 -14.12
N GLY A 219 -17.52 26.49 -13.61
CA GLY A 219 -17.00 27.77 -13.13
C GLY A 219 -17.35 28.08 -11.67
N ASN A 220 -17.93 27.16 -10.91
CA ASN A 220 -18.25 27.35 -9.50
C ASN A 220 -17.04 27.08 -8.59
N GLU A 221 -16.93 27.78 -7.47
CA GLU A 221 -15.88 27.49 -6.50
C GLU A 221 -16.06 26.11 -5.85
N VAL A 222 -15.04 25.26 -6.00
CA VAL A 222 -15.00 23.96 -5.32
C VAL A 222 -14.77 24.17 -3.82
N PRO A 223 -15.65 23.69 -2.94
CA PRO A 223 -15.50 23.82 -1.51
C PRO A 223 -14.17 23.29 -1.01
N LYS A 224 -13.56 24.03 -0.10
CA LYS A 224 -12.25 23.68 0.46
C LYS A 224 -12.32 22.34 1.18
N GLY A 225 -11.41 21.42 0.83
CA GLY A 225 -11.37 20.10 1.45
C GLY A 225 -12.29 19.06 0.80
N MET A 226 -13.04 19.43 -0.24
CA MET A 226 -13.92 18.51 -0.95
C MET A 226 -13.12 17.33 -1.53
N PRO A 227 -13.57 16.08 -1.34
CA PRO A 227 -12.98 14.91 -1.95
C PRO A 227 -13.04 14.94 -3.47
N LYS A 228 -11.98 14.47 -4.12
CA LYS A 228 -12.04 14.16 -5.55
C LYS A 228 -12.70 12.81 -5.76
N SER A 229 -13.54 12.67 -6.78
CA SER A 229 -14.09 11.38 -7.19
C SER A 229 -12.95 10.39 -7.46
N ARG A 230 -13.06 9.18 -6.93
CA ARG A 230 -12.04 8.12 -7.13
C ARG A 230 -12.43 7.23 -8.29
N GLY A 231 -11.49 7.03 -9.22
CA GLY A 231 -11.61 6.03 -10.27
C GLY A 231 -11.38 4.61 -9.74
N GLN A 232 -11.72 3.62 -10.57
CA GLN A 232 -11.64 2.19 -10.27
C GLN A 232 -10.31 1.78 -9.64
N ASN A 233 -9.19 2.18 -10.24
CA ASN A 233 -7.86 1.78 -9.78
C ASN A 233 -7.54 2.31 -8.37
N SER A 234 -8.01 3.51 -8.04
CA SER A 234 -7.81 4.11 -6.72
C SER A 234 -8.60 3.38 -5.65
N VAL A 235 -9.85 3.01 -5.94
CA VAL A 235 -10.71 2.24 -5.02
C VAL A 235 -10.16 0.83 -4.84
N ALA A 236 -9.82 0.14 -5.94
CA ALA A 236 -9.24 -1.20 -5.90
C ALA A 236 -7.93 -1.24 -5.11
N ASP A 237 -7.04 -0.24 -5.27
CA ASP A 237 -5.79 -0.14 -4.53
C ASP A 237 -6.03 0.07 -3.01
N MET A 238 -7.00 0.90 -2.64
CA MET A 238 -7.39 1.09 -1.24
C MET A 238 -7.94 -0.20 -0.62
N LEU A 239 -8.85 -0.89 -1.32
CA LEU A 239 -9.44 -2.16 -0.87
C LEU A 239 -8.39 -3.28 -0.78
N ASN A 240 -7.44 -3.36 -1.72
CA ASN A 240 -6.34 -4.34 -1.68
C ASN A 240 -5.42 -4.11 -0.45
N ARG A 241 -5.14 -2.87 -0.10
CA ARG A 241 -4.38 -2.55 1.12
C ARG A 241 -5.18 -2.85 2.38
N PHE A 242 -6.47 -2.57 2.36
CA PHE A 242 -7.37 -2.93 3.46
C PHE A 242 -7.45 -4.45 3.62
N ARG A 243 -7.53 -5.21 2.52
CA ARG A 243 -7.44 -6.67 2.54
C ARG A 243 -6.15 -7.17 3.16
N SER A 244 -5.01 -6.54 2.83
CA SER A 244 -3.71 -6.90 3.43
C SER A 244 -3.71 -6.71 4.95
N PHE A 245 -4.35 -5.66 5.45
CA PHE A 245 -4.55 -5.46 6.88
C PHE A 245 -5.43 -6.56 7.50
N ILE A 246 -6.56 -6.92 6.88
CA ILE A 246 -7.43 -7.99 7.40
C ILE A 246 -6.72 -9.35 7.40
N ILE A 247 -5.92 -9.66 6.39
CA ILE A 247 -5.09 -10.87 6.39
C ILE A 247 -4.11 -10.84 7.57
N TRP A 248 -3.40 -9.72 7.76
CA TRP A 248 -2.50 -9.56 8.89
C TRP A 248 -3.21 -9.73 10.25
N THR A 249 -4.44 -9.22 10.41
CA THR A 249 -5.21 -9.41 11.65
C THR A 249 -5.60 -10.86 11.90
N ASN A 250 -5.91 -11.62 10.84
CA ASN A 250 -6.13 -13.06 10.94
C ASN A 250 -4.85 -13.80 11.36
N ASP A 251 -3.73 -13.50 10.70
CA ASP A 251 -2.44 -14.17 10.94
C ASP A 251 -1.93 -13.91 12.36
N ASN A 252 -2.27 -12.76 12.95
CA ASN A 252 -1.89 -12.37 14.30
C ASN A 252 -2.97 -12.67 15.36
N GLY A 253 -4.04 -13.38 15.01
CA GLY A 253 -5.06 -13.86 15.95
C GLY A 253 -6.03 -12.79 16.49
N TYR A 254 -6.07 -11.59 15.90
CA TYR A 254 -7.03 -10.54 16.32
C TYR A 254 -8.47 -10.87 15.91
N THR A 255 -8.65 -11.61 14.83
CA THR A 255 -9.96 -12.04 14.36
C THR A 255 -9.84 -13.28 13.46
N ALA A 256 -10.86 -14.15 13.49
CA ALA A 256 -11.00 -15.23 12.51
C ALA A 256 -11.79 -14.80 11.27
N ASN A 257 -12.45 -13.62 11.33
CA ASN A 257 -13.28 -13.13 10.24
C ASN A 257 -12.42 -12.54 9.11
N ASN A 258 -12.63 -13.06 7.89
CA ASN A 258 -12.03 -12.52 6.67
C ASN A 258 -13.10 -12.36 5.58
N PRO A 259 -13.78 -11.22 5.53
CA PRO A 259 -14.87 -10.98 4.57
C PRO A 259 -14.38 -10.94 3.12
N PHE A 260 -13.09 -10.69 2.88
CA PHE A 260 -12.51 -10.70 1.53
C PHE A 260 -12.48 -12.09 0.86
N LYS A 261 -12.72 -13.17 1.62
CA LYS A 261 -12.91 -14.51 1.02
C LYS A 261 -14.15 -14.59 0.15
N LYS A 262 -15.18 -13.77 0.44
CA LYS A 262 -16.46 -13.73 -0.28
C LYS A 262 -16.73 -12.37 -0.95
N PHE A 263 -15.72 -11.49 -1.00
CA PHE A 263 -15.79 -10.18 -1.64
C PHE A 263 -14.69 -10.07 -2.70
N ALA A 264 -15.08 -9.96 -3.96
CA ALA A 264 -14.17 -9.72 -5.07
C ALA A 264 -13.90 -8.22 -5.23
N ILE A 265 -12.64 -7.83 -5.17
CA ILE A 265 -12.22 -6.47 -5.52
C ILE A 265 -12.20 -6.37 -7.04
N GLY A 266 -12.84 -5.34 -7.59
CA GLY A 266 -12.85 -5.12 -9.03
C GLY A 266 -11.45 -4.94 -9.61
N ASP A 267 -11.23 -5.44 -10.82
CA ASP A 267 -9.94 -5.44 -11.49
C ASP A 267 -9.40 -4.03 -11.74
N ILE A 268 -8.07 -3.95 -11.73
CA ILE A 268 -7.36 -2.73 -12.11
C ILE A 268 -7.42 -2.58 -13.62
N VAL A 269 -7.96 -1.45 -14.07
CA VAL A 269 -8.05 -1.11 -15.50
C VAL A 269 -6.74 -0.44 -15.93
N TYR A 270 -6.12 -0.99 -16.94
CA TYR A 270 -4.91 -0.46 -17.53
C TYR A 270 -5.19 -0.01 -18.96
N GLY A 271 -4.89 1.24 -19.27
CA GLY A 271 -4.88 1.73 -20.65
C GLY A 271 -3.66 1.26 -21.43
N THR A 272 -3.71 1.35 -22.73
CA THR A 272 -2.58 1.13 -23.63
C THR A 272 -1.43 2.10 -23.30
N PRO A 273 -0.18 1.64 -23.19
CA PRO A 273 0.94 2.53 -22.97
C PRO A 273 1.15 3.47 -24.16
N ILE A 274 0.95 4.76 -23.96
CA ILE A 274 1.20 5.78 -24.97
C ILE A 274 2.66 6.24 -24.83
N TYR A 275 3.37 6.32 -25.96
CA TYR A 275 4.73 6.83 -26.07
C TYR A 275 4.93 7.56 -27.41
N ILE A 276 6.04 8.26 -27.57
CA ILE A 276 6.42 8.98 -28.81
C ILE A 276 7.45 8.18 -29.62
N SER A 277 7.36 8.31 -30.95
CA SER A 277 8.34 7.73 -31.87
C SER A 277 9.68 8.45 -31.76
N ASN A 278 10.72 7.91 -32.42
CA ASN A 278 12.01 8.58 -32.51
C ASN A 278 11.91 9.89 -33.32
N GLU A 279 11.07 9.93 -34.34
CA GLU A 279 10.80 11.12 -35.18
C GLU A 279 10.08 12.19 -34.37
N GLU A 280 9.05 11.82 -33.60
CA GLU A 280 8.35 12.72 -32.69
C GLU A 280 9.30 13.27 -31.61
N ARG A 281 10.19 12.41 -31.05
CA ARG A 281 11.20 12.85 -30.09
C ARG A 281 12.20 13.82 -30.71
N LYS A 282 12.67 13.57 -31.93
CA LYS A 282 13.58 14.45 -32.67
C LYS A 282 12.90 15.80 -32.91
N ARG A 283 11.68 15.80 -33.45
CA ARG A 283 10.87 17.01 -33.66
C ARG A 283 10.71 17.83 -32.37
N LEU A 284 10.43 17.19 -31.26
CA LEU A 284 10.31 17.85 -29.95
C LEU A 284 11.64 18.50 -29.55
N TYR A 285 12.76 17.81 -29.74
CA TYR A 285 14.08 18.32 -29.39
C TYR A 285 14.51 19.50 -30.26
N GLU A 286 14.21 19.47 -31.54
CA GLU A 286 14.58 20.49 -32.53
C GLU A 286 13.63 21.70 -32.54
N THR A 287 12.48 21.62 -31.88
CA THR A 287 11.53 22.75 -31.80
C THR A 287 12.16 23.92 -31.07
N ASP A 288 12.16 25.10 -31.70
CA ASP A 288 12.66 26.32 -31.08
C ASP A 288 11.80 26.76 -29.89
N MET A 289 12.46 26.92 -28.75
CA MET A 289 11.88 27.40 -27.49
C MET A 289 12.79 28.45 -26.83
N SER A 290 13.58 29.19 -27.64
CA SER A 290 14.54 30.18 -27.17
C SER A 290 13.88 31.35 -26.43
N ASP A 291 12.64 31.66 -26.77
CA ASP A 291 11.80 32.68 -26.11
C ASP A 291 11.34 32.27 -24.69
N ASN A 292 11.46 30.97 -24.35
CA ASN A 292 11.09 30.42 -23.04
C ASN A 292 12.15 29.47 -22.51
N PRO A 293 13.26 29.95 -21.93
CA PRO A 293 14.37 29.15 -21.46
C PRO A 293 13.98 28.08 -20.44
N VAL A 294 12.95 28.37 -19.62
CA VAL A 294 12.43 27.40 -18.65
C VAL A 294 11.74 26.22 -19.37
N LEU A 295 11.00 26.48 -20.43
CA LEU A 295 10.35 25.46 -21.23
C LEU A 295 11.38 24.63 -21.98
N ALA A 296 12.36 25.28 -22.62
CA ALA A 296 13.48 24.64 -23.31
C ALA A 296 14.24 23.68 -22.39
N THR A 297 14.55 24.15 -21.18
CA THR A 297 15.22 23.30 -20.16
C THR A 297 14.39 22.06 -19.80
N GLN A 298 13.10 22.21 -19.54
CA GLN A 298 12.28 21.06 -19.16
C GLN A 298 12.02 20.11 -20.34
N ARG A 299 11.97 20.61 -21.58
CA ARG A 299 11.99 19.82 -22.81
C ARG A 299 13.27 18.98 -22.91
N ASP A 300 14.44 19.58 -22.73
CA ASP A 300 15.72 18.90 -22.83
C ASP A 300 15.87 17.81 -21.74
N ILE A 301 15.44 18.09 -20.52
CA ILE A 301 15.39 17.09 -19.43
C ILE A 301 14.47 15.92 -19.82
N PHE A 302 13.33 16.18 -20.48
CA PHE A 302 12.44 15.13 -20.96
C PHE A 302 13.08 14.29 -22.07
N ILE A 303 13.79 14.92 -23.01
CA ILE A 303 14.56 14.22 -24.04
C ILE A 303 15.62 13.34 -23.40
N PHE A 304 16.40 13.87 -22.46
CA PHE A 304 17.37 13.07 -21.70
C PHE A 304 16.70 11.88 -21.01
N GLN A 305 15.57 12.09 -20.35
CA GLN A 305 14.81 11.02 -19.72
C GLN A 305 14.34 9.95 -20.73
N CYS A 306 13.99 10.34 -21.96
CA CYS A 306 13.67 9.41 -23.04
C CYS A 306 14.89 8.60 -23.50
N LEU A 307 16.10 9.12 -23.35
CA LEU A 307 17.34 8.45 -23.76
C LEU A 307 17.89 7.47 -22.73
N ILE A 308 17.57 7.66 -21.45
CA ILE A 308 18.05 6.79 -20.37
C ILE A 308 16.94 5.95 -19.70
N GLY A 309 15.68 6.23 -19.96
CA GLY A 309 14.54 5.43 -19.50
C GLY A 309 14.28 5.39 -17.99
N CYS A 310 14.90 6.28 -17.20
CA CYS A 310 14.74 6.31 -15.76
C CYS A 310 13.36 6.81 -15.32
N ARG A 311 12.99 6.51 -14.07
CA ARG A 311 11.80 7.14 -13.45
C ARG A 311 12.13 8.58 -13.05
N VAL A 312 11.12 9.46 -13.07
CA VAL A 312 11.28 10.86 -12.65
C VAL A 312 11.82 10.97 -11.21
N SER A 313 11.41 10.10 -10.31
CA SER A 313 11.92 10.04 -8.93
C SER A 313 13.41 9.74 -8.82
N ASP A 314 13.96 9.03 -9.81
CA ASP A 314 15.38 8.72 -9.89
C ASP A 314 16.11 9.88 -10.59
N LEU A 315 15.55 10.41 -11.69
CA LEU A 315 16.08 11.55 -12.44
C LEU A 315 16.33 12.80 -11.56
N ILE A 316 15.34 13.18 -10.75
CA ILE A 316 15.45 14.35 -9.86
C ILE A 316 16.64 14.27 -8.88
N LYS A 317 17.06 13.05 -8.58
CA LYS A 317 18.14 12.79 -7.61
C LYS A 317 19.49 12.47 -8.26
N MET A 318 19.54 12.42 -9.58
CA MET A 318 20.80 12.21 -10.29
C MET A 318 21.74 13.41 -10.06
N THR A 319 22.99 13.09 -9.89
CA THR A 319 24.11 14.02 -9.73
C THR A 319 25.20 13.70 -10.74
N HIS A 320 26.20 14.54 -10.88
CA HIS A 320 27.37 14.26 -11.74
C HIS A 320 28.09 12.95 -11.34
N LYS A 321 28.01 12.53 -10.06
CA LYS A 321 28.59 11.25 -9.60
C LYS A 321 27.93 10.01 -10.19
N ASN A 322 26.77 10.15 -10.82
CA ASN A 322 26.10 9.05 -11.51
C ASN A 322 26.64 8.83 -12.93
N ILE A 323 27.49 9.73 -13.42
CA ILE A 323 28.15 9.61 -14.74
C ILE A 323 29.46 8.86 -14.54
N ILE A 324 29.57 7.66 -15.09
CA ILE A 324 30.74 6.77 -15.01
C ILE A 324 31.00 6.22 -16.41
N ASP A 325 32.19 6.43 -16.95
CA ASP A 325 32.62 5.92 -18.27
C ASP A 325 31.57 6.14 -19.39
N ASN A 326 31.12 7.37 -19.57
CA ASN A 326 30.06 7.74 -20.54
C ASN A 326 28.77 6.94 -20.37
N SER A 327 28.43 6.53 -19.13
CA SER A 327 27.22 5.83 -18.81
C SER A 327 26.57 6.48 -17.57
N ILE A 328 25.25 6.42 -17.45
CA ILE A 328 24.53 6.73 -16.22
C ILE A 328 24.40 5.44 -15.40
N GLU A 329 24.88 5.49 -14.15
CA GLU A 329 24.71 4.42 -13.19
C GLU A 329 23.87 4.86 -12.00
N TYR A 330 22.86 4.07 -11.65
CA TYR A 330 22.01 4.34 -10.48
C TYR A 330 21.30 3.08 -9.98
N ILE A 331 20.91 3.08 -8.70
CA ILE A 331 20.04 2.07 -8.12
C ILE A 331 18.63 2.66 -8.01
N PRO A 332 17.61 2.11 -8.73
CA PRO A 332 16.26 2.65 -8.70
C PRO A 332 15.65 2.63 -7.29
N ARG A 333 15.14 3.76 -6.81
CA ARG A 333 14.58 3.90 -5.46
C ARG A 333 13.49 2.88 -5.13
N LYS A 334 12.64 2.55 -6.10
CA LYS A 334 11.51 1.65 -5.90
C LYS A 334 11.94 0.23 -5.53
N THR A 335 13.14 -0.19 -5.97
CA THR A 335 13.64 -1.56 -5.76
C THR A 335 14.80 -1.61 -4.77
N LYS A 336 15.30 -0.46 -4.31
CA LYS A 336 16.49 -0.35 -3.45
C LYS A 336 16.35 -1.12 -2.12
N GLU A 337 15.16 -1.12 -1.52
CA GLU A 337 14.92 -1.75 -0.20
C GLU A 337 14.74 -3.27 -0.29
N GLU A 338 14.24 -3.78 -1.42
CA GLU A 338 13.92 -5.21 -1.57
C GLU A 338 15.03 -5.96 -2.33
N ARG A 339 15.48 -5.42 -3.47
CA ARG A 339 16.56 -5.97 -4.30
C ARG A 339 17.27 -4.83 -5.02
N PRO A 340 18.37 -4.31 -4.49
CA PRO A 340 19.14 -3.27 -5.15
C PRO A 340 19.81 -3.86 -6.41
N ILE A 341 19.37 -3.39 -7.57
CA ILE A 341 19.99 -3.71 -8.87
C ILE A 341 20.55 -2.42 -9.43
N THR A 342 21.84 -2.40 -9.74
CA THR A 342 22.46 -1.28 -10.44
C THR A 342 22.00 -1.29 -11.90
N VAL A 343 21.47 -0.17 -12.34
CA VAL A 343 21.12 0.09 -13.75
C VAL A 343 22.24 0.93 -14.34
N ARG A 344 22.83 0.45 -15.42
CA ARG A 344 23.83 1.16 -16.22
C ARG A 344 23.30 1.36 -17.63
N VAL A 345 23.24 2.63 -18.07
CA VAL A 345 22.75 3.00 -19.39
C VAL A 345 23.84 3.82 -20.08
N PRO A 346 24.43 3.32 -21.19
CA PRO A 346 25.37 4.10 -22.01
C PRO A 346 24.71 5.38 -22.54
N LEU A 347 25.44 6.48 -22.51
CA LEU A 347 24.99 7.78 -23.01
C LEU A 347 25.31 7.91 -24.50
N ASN A 348 24.29 8.23 -25.29
CA ASN A 348 24.50 8.60 -26.68
C ASN A 348 24.92 10.09 -26.79
N GLN A 349 25.31 10.52 -27.97
CA GLN A 349 25.79 11.87 -28.21
C GLN A 349 24.81 12.96 -27.76
N THR A 350 23.53 12.81 -28.09
CA THR A 350 22.48 13.79 -27.66
C THR A 350 22.37 13.88 -26.13
N ALA A 351 22.49 12.75 -25.41
CA ALA A 351 22.45 12.76 -23.96
C ALA A 351 23.68 13.47 -23.37
N LEU A 352 24.85 13.28 -23.94
CA LEU A 352 26.07 13.98 -23.53
C LEU A 352 25.96 15.49 -23.78
N GLU A 353 25.49 15.90 -24.96
CA GLU A 353 25.26 17.32 -25.28
C GLU A 353 24.27 17.99 -24.29
N ILE A 354 23.20 17.30 -23.90
CA ILE A 354 22.27 17.82 -22.90
C ILE A 354 22.93 17.96 -21.54
N ILE A 355 23.74 16.97 -21.12
CA ILE A 355 24.49 17.06 -19.86
C ILE A 355 25.42 18.27 -19.87
N GLU A 356 26.19 18.44 -20.94
CA GLU A 356 27.16 19.53 -21.07
C GLU A 356 26.44 20.90 -21.08
N ARG A 357 25.32 21.02 -21.81
CA ARG A 357 24.52 22.25 -21.87
C ARG A 357 24.04 22.74 -20.51
N TYR A 358 23.76 21.81 -19.60
CA TYR A 358 23.29 22.12 -18.26
C TYR A 358 24.34 21.85 -17.18
N ASN A 359 25.60 21.71 -17.59
CA ASN A 359 26.70 21.53 -16.64
C ASN A 359 26.87 22.77 -15.77
N ASP A 360 26.76 22.58 -14.46
CA ASP A 360 26.88 23.65 -13.46
C ASP A 360 27.56 23.06 -12.21
N PRO A 361 28.86 23.34 -12.03
CA PRO A 361 29.64 22.83 -10.90
C PRO A 361 29.10 23.23 -9.52
N ALA A 362 28.37 24.34 -9.45
CA ALA A 362 27.76 24.81 -8.19
C ALA A 362 26.49 24.03 -7.82
N ARG A 363 25.91 23.30 -8.77
CA ARG A 363 24.68 22.54 -8.54
C ARG A 363 24.98 21.06 -8.24
N VAL A 364 24.42 20.57 -7.14
CA VAL A 364 24.54 19.14 -6.75
C VAL A 364 23.75 18.23 -7.70
N ALA A 365 22.55 18.63 -8.10
CA ALA A 365 21.70 17.87 -9.02
C ALA A 365 22.23 17.97 -10.46
N LEU A 366 22.11 16.89 -11.24
CA LEU A 366 22.55 16.86 -12.64
C LEU A 366 21.86 17.94 -13.49
N PHE A 367 20.55 18.17 -13.24
CA PHE A 367 19.75 19.14 -14.00
C PHE A 367 19.04 20.14 -13.08
N PRO A 368 18.71 21.35 -13.58
CA PRO A 368 17.89 22.34 -12.87
C PRO A 368 16.41 21.91 -12.85
N PHE A 369 16.09 20.98 -11.96
CA PHE A 369 14.78 20.37 -11.87
C PHE A 369 13.90 21.14 -10.85
N TYR A 370 12.62 21.34 -11.16
CA TYR A 370 11.65 21.92 -10.25
C TYR A 370 10.95 20.80 -9.43
N THR A 371 9.61 20.78 -9.44
CA THR A 371 8.81 19.69 -8.89
C THR A 371 8.26 18.83 -10.02
N GLU A 372 7.96 17.56 -9.73
CA GLU A 372 7.37 16.65 -10.73
C GLU A 372 6.08 17.23 -11.34
N GLN A 373 5.25 17.91 -10.53
CA GLN A 373 4.01 18.53 -11.02
C GLN A 373 4.31 19.64 -12.05
N LYS A 374 5.24 20.56 -11.73
CA LYS A 374 5.64 21.62 -12.66
C LYS A 374 6.28 21.05 -13.93
N TYR A 375 7.10 20.03 -13.77
CA TYR A 375 7.72 19.31 -14.88
C TYR A 375 6.66 18.74 -15.83
N ASN A 376 5.66 18.01 -15.31
CA ASN A 376 4.59 17.45 -16.12
C ASN A 376 3.76 18.55 -16.85
N VAL A 377 3.54 19.71 -16.24
CA VAL A 377 2.90 20.85 -16.91
C VAL A 377 3.73 21.34 -18.09
N LYS A 378 5.05 21.49 -17.88
CA LYS A 378 5.97 21.97 -18.94
C LYS A 378 6.16 20.94 -20.06
N ILE A 379 6.14 19.64 -19.77
CA ILE A 379 6.13 18.61 -20.82
C ILE A 379 4.92 18.78 -21.74
N LYS A 380 3.71 18.98 -21.21
CA LYS A 380 2.51 19.19 -22.00
C LYS A 380 2.60 20.44 -22.88
N GLU A 381 3.11 21.53 -22.31
CA GLU A 381 3.33 22.78 -23.02
C GLU A 381 4.35 22.61 -24.16
N ALA A 382 5.46 21.93 -23.92
CA ALA A 382 6.48 21.65 -24.93
C ALA A 382 5.94 20.76 -26.06
N PHE A 383 5.15 19.72 -25.74
CA PHE A 383 4.49 18.87 -26.75
C PHE A 383 3.52 19.66 -27.62
N LYS A 384 2.69 20.50 -27.02
CA LYS A 384 1.76 21.34 -27.75
C LYS A 384 2.49 22.28 -28.69
N ARG A 385 3.59 22.92 -28.23
CA ARG A 385 4.41 23.82 -29.02
C ARG A 385 5.11 23.11 -30.18
N ALA A 386 5.53 21.86 -29.97
CA ALA A 386 6.14 21.04 -31.00
C ALA A 386 5.13 20.45 -32.01
N GLY A 387 3.83 20.76 -31.86
CA GLY A 387 2.75 20.22 -32.71
C GLY A 387 2.62 18.69 -32.59
N LEU A 388 2.86 18.13 -31.40
CA LEU A 388 2.62 16.72 -31.11
C LEU A 388 1.17 16.55 -30.61
N ASP A 389 0.25 16.65 -31.55
CA ASP A 389 -1.21 16.78 -31.32
C ASP A 389 -2.03 15.60 -31.86
N ARG A 390 -1.37 14.55 -32.40
CA ARG A 390 -2.10 13.36 -32.86
C ARG A 390 -3.03 12.82 -31.79
N MET A 391 -4.22 12.38 -32.22
CA MET A 391 -5.21 11.83 -31.31
C MET A 391 -4.79 10.45 -30.79
N VAL A 392 -4.98 10.23 -29.51
CA VAL A 392 -4.68 8.96 -28.83
C VAL A 392 -5.91 8.52 -28.04
N THR A 393 -6.23 7.22 -28.14
CA THR A 393 -7.32 6.63 -27.37
C THR A 393 -6.88 6.33 -25.95
N THR A 394 -7.62 6.83 -24.99
CA THR A 394 -7.42 6.61 -23.56
C THR A 394 -8.70 6.05 -22.94
N ILE A 395 -8.61 5.46 -21.76
CA ILE A 395 -9.76 5.02 -21.00
C ILE A 395 -9.99 5.97 -19.84
N ASN A 396 -11.17 6.54 -19.74
CA ASN A 396 -11.59 7.30 -18.57
C ASN A 396 -11.63 6.39 -17.35
N GLN A 397 -10.84 6.71 -16.34
CA GLN A 397 -10.71 5.87 -15.12
C GLN A 397 -12.00 5.89 -14.26
N LYS A 398 -12.93 6.81 -14.49
CA LYS A 398 -14.19 6.93 -13.74
C LYS A 398 -15.34 6.24 -14.47
N THR A 399 -15.56 6.59 -15.75
CA THR A 399 -16.68 6.08 -16.56
C THR A 399 -16.36 4.74 -17.24
N ARG A 400 -15.07 4.42 -17.44
CA ARG A 400 -14.55 3.30 -18.24
C ARG A 400 -14.79 3.43 -19.73
N GLU A 401 -15.23 4.58 -20.18
CA GLU A 401 -15.46 4.87 -21.59
C GLU A 401 -14.15 5.22 -22.28
N GLU A 402 -14.08 4.98 -23.58
CA GLU A 402 -12.98 5.42 -24.42
C GLU A 402 -13.07 6.92 -24.65
N GLU A 403 -11.95 7.59 -24.50
CA GLU A 403 -11.80 9.02 -24.77
C GLU A 403 -10.66 9.22 -25.76
N GLN A 404 -10.88 10.07 -26.75
CA GLN A 404 -9.84 10.54 -27.63
C GLN A 404 -9.30 11.89 -27.13
N LYS A 405 -7.97 11.94 -26.97
CA LYS A 405 -7.28 13.17 -26.51
C LYS A 405 -6.06 13.42 -27.37
N PRO A 406 -5.71 14.70 -27.61
CA PRO A 406 -4.46 15.00 -28.28
C PRO A 406 -3.27 14.57 -27.41
N LEU A 407 -2.20 14.12 -28.03
CA LEU A 407 -1.03 13.52 -27.36
C LEU A 407 -0.45 14.45 -26.29
N TYR A 408 -0.42 15.78 -26.52
CA TYR A 408 0.09 16.73 -25.54
C TYR A 408 -0.69 16.74 -24.21
N GLU A 409 -1.98 16.42 -24.21
CA GLU A 409 -2.78 16.38 -22.97
C GLU A 409 -2.44 15.18 -22.07
N VAL A 410 -2.00 14.08 -22.67
CA VAL A 410 -1.64 12.86 -21.95
C VAL A 410 -0.14 12.74 -21.67
N ALA A 411 0.65 13.69 -22.20
CA ALA A 411 2.09 13.74 -22.01
C ALA A 411 2.47 13.89 -20.53
N SER A 412 3.46 13.13 -20.08
CA SER A 412 3.95 13.14 -18.71
C SER A 412 5.36 12.57 -18.62
N SER A 413 6.04 12.82 -17.51
CA SER A 413 7.37 12.25 -17.21
C SER A 413 7.45 10.72 -17.35
N HIS A 414 6.35 10.02 -17.08
CA HIS A 414 6.31 8.57 -17.26
C HIS A 414 6.30 8.15 -18.73
N MET A 415 5.82 9.01 -19.63
CA MET A 415 5.89 8.78 -21.08
C MET A 415 7.34 8.70 -21.58
N ALA A 416 8.27 9.47 -21.03
CA ALA A 416 9.69 9.37 -21.39
C ALA A 416 10.24 7.95 -21.21
N ARG A 417 9.93 7.32 -20.08
CA ARG A 417 10.34 5.93 -19.83
C ARG A 417 9.65 4.94 -20.78
N ARG A 418 8.38 5.17 -21.11
CA ARG A 418 7.67 4.37 -22.11
C ARG A 418 8.29 4.52 -23.49
N THR A 419 8.67 5.73 -23.85
CA THR A 419 9.38 6.05 -25.11
C THR A 419 10.71 5.30 -25.22
N PHE A 420 11.51 5.30 -24.16
CA PHE A 420 12.76 4.53 -24.11
C PHE A 420 12.51 3.04 -24.37
N ILE A 421 11.61 2.44 -23.60
CA ILE A 421 11.34 1.01 -23.66
C ILE A 421 10.71 0.63 -24.99
N GLY A 422 9.68 1.36 -25.45
CA GLY A 422 8.95 1.06 -26.68
C GLY A 422 9.84 1.12 -27.91
N ASN A 423 10.63 2.19 -28.07
CA ASN A 423 11.50 2.36 -29.24
C ASN A 423 12.68 1.35 -29.27
N ILE A 424 13.21 0.97 -28.09
CA ILE A 424 14.27 -0.05 -28.05
C ILE A 424 13.67 -1.43 -28.31
N TYR A 425 12.54 -1.76 -27.68
CA TYR A 425 11.91 -3.06 -27.84
C TYR A 425 11.47 -3.31 -29.28
N LYS A 426 10.97 -2.30 -29.98
CA LYS A 426 10.64 -2.36 -31.41
C LYS A 426 11.83 -2.84 -32.27
N LYS A 427 13.04 -2.40 -31.92
CA LYS A 427 14.29 -2.75 -32.67
C LYS A 427 14.90 -4.08 -32.23
N VAL A 428 14.99 -4.31 -30.93
CA VAL A 428 15.75 -5.44 -30.35
C VAL A 428 14.89 -6.68 -30.14
N LYS A 429 13.60 -6.52 -29.85
CA LYS A 429 12.61 -7.59 -29.56
C LYS A 429 13.02 -8.53 -28.42
N ASP A 430 14.10 -8.22 -27.68
CA ASP A 430 14.53 -8.97 -26.49
C ASP A 430 14.11 -8.27 -25.18
N PRO A 431 13.16 -8.85 -24.45
CA PRO A 431 12.66 -8.28 -23.21
C PRO A 431 13.72 -8.24 -22.09
N ASN A 432 14.70 -9.13 -22.09
CA ASN A 432 15.69 -9.22 -21.03
C ASN A 432 16.72 -8.09 -21.15
N LEU A 433 17.20 -7.83 -22.37
CA LEU A 433 18.10 -6.70 -22.65
C LEU A 433 17.43 -5.36 -22.32
N VAL A 434 16.21 -5.14 -22.80
CA VAL A 434 15.46 -3.91 -22.50
C VAL A 434 15.13 -3.80 -21.02
N GLY A 435 14.84 -4.94 -20.38
CA GLY A 435 14.62 -5.03 -18.94
C GLY A 435 15.85 -4.61 -18.12
N ALA A 436 17.04 -5.09 -18.50
CA ALA A 436 18.32 -4.74 -17.87
C ALA A 436 18.58 -3.23 -17.93
N LEU A 437 18.44 -2.61 -19.14
CA LEU A 437 18.62 -1.18 -19.33
C LEU A 437 17.61 -0.31 -18.57
N SER A 438 16.40 -0.81 -18.39
CA SER A 438 15.32 -0.07 -17.73
C SER A 438 15.14 -0.41 -16.24
N GLY A 439 15.87 -1.41 -15.70
CA GLY A 439 15.73 -1.86 -14.31
C GLY A 439 14.37 -2.50 -14.02
N HIS A 440 13.79 -3.23 -14.98
CA HIS A 440 12.62 -4.07 -14.76
C HIS A 440 13.06 -5.47 -14.36
N LYS A 441 12.28 -6.06 -13.44
CA LYS A 441 12.45 -7.45 -13.08
C LYS A 441 11.98 -8.35 -14.22
N GLU A 442 12.69 -9.44 -14.47
CA GLU A 442 12.26 -10.51 -15.36
C GLU A 442 10.85 -11.00 -14.98
N GLY A 443 9.99 -11.27 -15.97
CA GLY A 443 8.60 -11.67 -15.75
C GLY A 443 7.68 -10.58 -15.20
N SER A 444 8.13 -9.33 -15.12
CA SER A 444 7.33 -8.21 -14.61
C SER A 444 6.08 -7.98 -15.46
N LYS A 445 4.88 -8.13 -14.86
CA LYS A 445 3.60 -7.75 -15.51
C LYS A 445 3.58 -6.29 -15.99
N ALA A 446 4.29 -5.39 -15.29
CA ALA A 446 4.42 -4.00 -15.70
C ALA A 446 5.25 -3.87 -16.98
N PHE A 447 6.31 -4.67 -17.13
CA PHE A 447 7.14 -4.71 -18.35
C PHE A 447 6.37 -5.35 -19.52
N GLY A 448 5.58 -6.39 -19.26
CA GLY A 448 4.77 -7.05 -20.28
C GLY A 448 3.86 -6.10 -21.09
N ARG A 449 3.44 -4.97 -20.48
CA ARG A 449 2.64 -3.95 -21.17
C ARG A 449 3.40 -3.14 -22.20
N TYR A 450 4.72 -3.04 -22.08
CA TYR A 450 5.57 -2.34 -23.04
C TYR A 450 5.91 -3.21 -24.27
N ARG A 451 5.59 -4.51 -24.20
CA ARG A 451 5.68 -5.45 -25.31
C ARG A 451 4.49 -5.35 -26.26
N THR A 452 3.66 -4.32 -26.13
CA THR A 452 2.52 -4.12 -27.00
C THR A 452 3.05 -4.05 -28.42
N ILE A 453 2.60 -4.97 -29.26
CA ILE A 453 2.88 -4.98 -30.70
C ILE A 453 2.35 -3.66 -31.24
N ASP A 454 3.23 -2.78 -31.71
CA ASP A 454 2.81 -1.50 -32.29
C ASP A 454 2.15 -1.73 -33.66
N ASP A 455 1.54 -0.68 -34.20
CA ASP A 455 0.81 -0.79 -35.44
C ASP A 455 1.71 -1.11 -36.64
N ASP A 456 2.99 -0.72 -36.61
CA ASP A 456 3.93 -1.08 -37.65
C ASP A 456 4.28 -2.56 -37.61
N MET A 457 4.51 -3.12 -36.41
CA MET A 457 4.69 -4.56 -36.25
C MET A 457 3.43 -5.36 -36.66
N LYS A 458 2.23 -4.82 -36.37
CA LYS A 458 0.98 -5.45 -36.82
C LYS A 458 0.87 -5.43 -38.34
N LYS A 459 1.22 -4.30 -38.99
CA LYS A 459 1.27 -4.19 -40.44
C LYS A 459 2.25 -5.17 -41.04
N GLU A 460 3.48 -5.26 -40.50
CA GLU A 460 4.46 -6.25 -40.92
C GLU A 460 3.90 -7.69 -40.83
N LEU A 461 3.22 -8.02 -39.72
CA LEU A 461 2.62 -9.35 -39.55
C LEU A 461 1.45 -9.60 -40.51
N ILE A 462 0.61 -8.61 -40.78
CA ILE A 462 -0.50 -8.75 -41.71
C ILE A 462 0.01 -8.86 -43.14
N ASN A 463 1.03 -8.11 -43.51
CA ASN A 463 1.63 -8.22 -44.85
C ASN A 463 2.22 -9.61 -45.15
N LEU A 464 2.57 -10.40 -44.13
CA LEU A 464 2.97 -11.81 -44.30
C LEU A 464 1.82 -12.72 -44.75
N LEU A 465 0.56 -12.24 -44.71
CA LEU A 465 -0.60 -12.99 -45.22
C LEU A 465 -0.81 -12.76 -46.74
N ASP A 466 -0.15 -11.78 -47.31
CA ASP A 466 -0.20 -11.45 -48.76
C ASP A 466 0.87 -12.20 -49.56
N ASP A 467 1.79 -12.94 -48.89
CA ASP A 467 2.83 -13.83 -49.49
C ASP A 467 2.28 -15.28 -49.53
#